data_176ba617b06ea0587192e5c4fd4b9221
#
_entry.id   176ba617b06ea0587192e5c4fd4b9221
#
_cell.length_a   1.000
_cell.length_b   1.000
_cell.length_c   1.000
_cell.angle_alpha   90.00
_cell.angle_beta   90.00
_cell.angle_gamma   90.00
#
_symmetry.space_group_name_H-M   'P 1'
#
loop_
_entity.id
_entity.type
_entity.pdbx_description
1 polymer ?
#
loop_
_entity_poly.entity_id
_entity_poly.type
_entity_poly.pdbx_seq_one_letter_code
_entity_poly.pdbx_strand_id
1 'polypeptide(L)'
;PEVNNIAFSFAQFTDVHISQTNENNTIDLQRAVEDVNTQEHIAFVLVSGDIAETGDYASLMVAKRELDKLNCPYYIVPGNHDTKWSESGATDFKRIFGDNRFRLQFNGFLFLGINTGPIIKMGDGHVSPQDIIWVERQLKNVGKRMPVFIVTHYPLKSGDVDNWWMLTDVVRKHNVQSFLGGHYHSNMVHNYDGIPGILTRSTLRDKSEFGGYT
;
A
#
# COMPACT_ATOMS: atom_id res chain seq x y z
N PRO A 1 20.67 -28.32 -3.85
CA PRO A 1 19.54 -27.99 -2.99
C PRO A 1 18.41 -27.55 -3.89
N GLU A 2 17.34 -28.38 -3.91
CA GLU A 2 16.11 -28.02 -4.60
C GLU A 2 15.60 -26.73 -3.96
N VAL A 3 15.51 -25.67 -4.74
CA VAL A 3 14.73 -24.49 -4.39
C VAL A 3 13.30 -25.00 -4.31
N ASN A 4 12.80 -25.21 -3.12
CA ASN A 4 11.36 -25.40 -2.93
C ASN A 4 10.69 -24.21 -3.59
N ASN A 5 10.04 -24.42 -4.71
CA ASN A 5 9.21 -23.45 -5.38
C ASN A 5 8.06 -23.09 -4.44
N ILE A 6 8.29 -22.10 -3.57
CA ILE A 6 7.23 -21.46 -2.80
C ILE A 6 6.53 -20.54 -3.78
N ALA A 7 5.68 -21.11 -4.61
CA ALA A 7 4.92 -20.33 -5.56
C ALA A 7 3.62 -19.87 -4.88
N PHE A 8 3.57 -18.63 -4.50
CA PHE A 8 2.32 -17.89 -4.30
C PHE A 8 2.42 -16.56 -5.03
N SER A 9 1.31 -16.04 -5.46
CA SER A 9 1.20 -14.71 -6.01
C SER A 9 0.35 -13.85 -5.09
N PHE A 10 0.60 -12.57 -5.10
CA PHE A 10 -0.28 -11.57 -4.51
C PHE A 10 -0.50 -10.45 -5.53
N ALA A 11 -1.61 -9.75 -5.44
CA ALA A 11 -1.86 -8.58 -6.24
C ALA A 11 -1.61 -7.31 -5.43
N GLN A 12 -1.17 -6.25 -6.09
CA GLN A 12 -1.05 -4.93 -5.49
C GLN A 12 -1.95 -3.93 -6.20
N PHE A 13 -2.93 -3.38 -5.48
CA PHE A 13 -3.75 -2.25 -5.89
C PHE A 13 -3.18 -0.97 -5.29
N THR A 14 -3.34 0.14 -5.98
CA THR A 14 -2.98 1.47 -5.49
C THR A 14 -3.76 2.54 -6.23
N ASP A 15 -3.84 3.74 -5.64
CA ASP A 15 -4.40 4.91 -6.30
C ASP A 15 -5.79 4.63 -6.89
N VAL A 16 -6.68 4.15 -6.03
CA VAL A 16 -8.05 3.73 -6.35
C VAL A 16 -8.97 4.94 -6.53
N HIS A 17 -8.76 5.99 -5.73
CA HIS A 17 -9.43 7.29 -5.82
C HIS A 17 -10.95 7.22 -5.95
N ILE A 18 -11.62 6.40 -5.15
CA ILE A 18 -13.08 6.39 -5.13
C ILE A 18 -13.62 7.79 -4.87
N SER A 19 -14.56 8.21 -5.70
CA SER A 19 -15.13 9.55 -5.67
C SER A 19 -16.64 9.51 -5.78
N GLN A 20 -17.32 10.36 -5.03
CA GLN A 20 -18.78 10.52 -5.12
C GLN A 20 -19.22 11.25 -6.42
N THR A 21 -18.28 11.87 -7.12
CA THR A 21 -18.54 12.63 -8.36
C THR A 21 -18.03 11.93 -9.61
N ASN A 22 -17.34 10.79 -9.48
CA ASN A 22 -16.82 10.02 -10.62
C ASN A 22 -17.03 8.51 -10.40
N GLU A 23 -18.13 8.00 -10.92
CA GLU A 23 -18.47 6.57 -10.82
C GLU A 23 -17.47 5.65 -11.55
N ASN A 24 -16.72 6.16 -12.54
CA ASN A 24 -15.75 5.35 -13.26
C ASN A 24 -14.69 4.74 -12.34
N ASN A 25 -14.28 5.48 -11.30
CA ASN A 25 -13.29 4.98 -10.34
C ASN A 25 -13.80 3.75 -9.58
N THR A 26 -15.10 3.74 -9.24
CA THR A 26 -15.74 2.56 -8.64
C THR A 26 -15.81 1.40 -9.62
N ILE A 27 -16.15 1.66 -10.89
CA ILE A 27 -16.20 0.63 -11.94
C ILE A 27 -14.80 0.03 -12.17
N ASP A 28 -13.77 0.85 -12.15
CA ASP A 28 -12.39 0.39 -12.34
C ASP A 28 -11.93 -0.51 -11.19
N LEU A 29 -12.28 -0.16 -9.92
CA LEU A 29 -12.02 -1.02 -8.78
C LEU A 29 -12.80 -2.35 -8.87
N GLN A 30 -14.08 -2.30 -9.25
CA GLN A 30 -14.90 -3.51 -9.44
C GLN A 30 -14.25 -4.47 -10.43
N ARG A 31 -13.78 -3.95 -11.57
CA ARG A 31 -13.09 -4.77 -12.57
C ARG A 31 -11.79 -5.37 -12.05
N ALA A 32 -10.99 -4.61 -11.31
CA ALA A 32 -9.77 -5.13 -10.71
C ALA A 32 -10.08 -6.25 -9.70
N VAL A 33 -11.13 -6.09 -8.89
CA VAL A 33 -11.60 -7.12 -7.95
C VAL A 33 -12.12 -8.37 -8.69
N GLU A 34 -12.94 -8.17 -9.72
CA GLU A 34 -13.46 -9.28 -10.56
C GLU A 34 -12.31 -10.04 -11.23
N ASP A 35 -11.33 -9.33 -11.81
CA ASP A 35 -10.19 -9.95 -12.47
C ASP A 35 -9.33 -10.75 -11.48
N VAL A 36 -9.00 -10.19 -10.33
CA VAL A 36 -8.27 -10.92 -9.27
C VAL A 36 -9.03 -12.17 -8.83
N ASN A 37 -10.35 -12.10 -8.71
CA ASN A 37 -11.18 -13.23 -8.32
C ASN A 37 -11.19 -14.37 -9.34
N THR A 38 -10.79 -14.12 -10.58
CA THR A 38 -10.59 -15.17 -11.61
C THR A 38 -9.22 -15.84 -11.54
N GLN A 39 -8.27 -15.26 -10.79
CA GLN A 39 -6.91 -15.79 -10.69
C GLN A 39 -6.82 -16.81 -9.55
N GLU A 40 -6.54 -18.06 -9.88
CA GLU A 40 -6.53 -19.17 -8.90
C GLU A 40 -5.38 -19.10 -7.87
N HIS A 41 -4.35 -18.28 -8.12
CA HIS A 41 -3.10 -18.32 -7.34
C HIS A 41 -2.84 -17.05 -6.52
N ILE A 42 -3.77 -16.10 -6.49
CA ILE A 42 -3.64 -14.89 -5.67
C ILE A 42 -3.97 -15.22 -4.22
N ALA A 43 -2.97 -15.20 -3.37
CA ALA A 43 -3.11 -15.52 -1.95
C ALA A 43 -3.73 -14.37 -1.14
N PHE A 44 -3.43 -13.14 -1.52
CA PHE A 44 -3.94 -11.91 -0.88
C PHE A 44 -3.74 -10.70 -1.79
N VAL A 45 -4.38 -9.59 -1.44
CA VAL A 45 -4.21 -8.30 -2.11
C VAL A 45 -3.57 -7.29 -1.13
N LEU A 46 -2.58 -6.55 -1.61
CA LEU A 46 -2.04 -5.37 -0.93
C LEU A 46 -2.67 -4.12 -1.53
N VAL A 47 -3.16 -3.21 -0.70
CA VAL A 47 -3.73 -1.94 -1.17
C VAL A 47 -2.89 -0.81 -0.60
N SER A 48 -2.10 -0.18 -1.47
CA SER A 48 -1.02 0.73 -1.06
C SER A 48 -1.38 2.21 -1.15
N GLY A 49 -2.61 2.55 -0.76
CA GLY A 49 -3.01 3.94 -0.51
C GLY A 49 -3.80 4.63 -1.63
N ASP A 50 -4.22 5.84 -1.35
CA ASP A 50 -5.11 6.69 -2.16
C ASP A 50 -6.40 5.95 -2.53
N ILE A 51 -7.11 5.54 -1.48
CA ILE A 51 -8.33 4.73 -1.58
C ILE A 51 -9.51 5.59 -2.02
N ALA A 52 -9.63 6.78 -1.44
CA ALA A 52 -10.65 7.75 -1.80
C ALA A 52 -10.00 9.06 -2.26
N GLU A 53 -10.66 9.78 -3.18
CA GLU A 53 -10.19 11.05 -3.75
C GLU A 53 -9.97 12.13 -2.68
N THR A 54 -10.79 12.16 -1.66
CA THR A 54 -10.73 13.14 -0.56
C THR A 54 -10.75 12.49 0.82
N GLY A 55 -10.54 11.17 0.90
CA GLY A 55 -10.54 10.43 2.17
C GLY A 55 -11.84 10.56 2.97
N ASP A 56 -12.96 10.89 2.31
CA ASP A 56 -14.26 11.02 2.95
C ASP A 56 -14.89 9.67 3.29
N TYR A 57 -15.69 9.66 4.36
CA TYR A 57 -16.30 8.45 4.88
C TYR A 57 -17.11 7.67 3.84
N ALA A 58 -17.90 8.39 3.02
CA ALA A 58 -18.78 7.74 2.04
C ALA A 58 -17.98 7.03 0.94
N SER A 59 -16.95 7.67 0.40
CA SER A 59 -16.06 7.10 -0.61
C SER A 59 -15.26 5.93 -0.05
N LEU A 60 -14.72 6.04 1.17
CA LEU A 60 -14.02 4.94 1.83
C LEU A 60 -14.94 3.73 2.08
N MET A 61 -16.21 3.95 2.44
CA MET A 61 -17.20 2.88 2.59
C MET A 61 -17.54 2.21 1.26
N VAL A 62 -17.58 2.96 0.14
CA VAL A 62 -17.72 2.37 -1.20
C VAL A 62 -16.53 1.49 -1.50
N ALA A 63 -15.31 2.00 -1.32
CA ALA A 63 -14.10 1.22 -1.53
C ALA A 63 -14.09 -0.07 -0.71
N LYS A 64 -14.40 0.03 0.60
CA LYS A 64 -14.48 -1.14 1.47
C LYS A 64 -15.46 -2.19 0.96
N ARG A 65 -16.66 -1.77 0.58
CA ARG A 65 -17.68 -2.69 0.06
C ARG A 65 -17.23 -3.41 -1.21
N GLU A 66 -16.50 -2.73 -2.09
CA GLU A 66 -15.98 -3.37 -3.31
C GLU A 66 -14.79 -4.30 -2.99
N LEU A 67 -13.86 -3.88 -2.13
CA LEU A 67 -12.75 -4.73 -1.69
C LEU A 67 -13.21 -5.98 -0.89
N ASP A 68 -14.30 -5.87 -0.13
CA ASP A 68 -14.87 -7.00 0.62
C ASP A 68 -15.45 -8.10 -0.31
N LYS A 69 -15.56 -7.86 -1.62
CA LYS A 69 -15.93 -8.86 -2.63
C LYS A 69 -14.75 -9.72 -3.11
N LEU A 70 -13.53 -9.41 -2.70
CA LEU A 70 -12.36 -10.25 -3.00
C LEU A 70 -12.53 -11.64 -2.38
N ASN A 71 -12.21 -12.69 -3.13
CA ASN A 71 -12.21 -14.07 -2.65
C ASN A 71 -11.02 -14.39 -1.73
N CYS A 72 -10.05 -13.49 -1.63
CA CYS A 72 -8.88 -13.61 -0.76
C CYS A 72 -8.79 -12.39 0.18
N PRO A 73 -8.04 -12.48 1.29
CA PRO A 73 -7.87 -11.36 2.20
C PRO A 73 -7.13 -10.20 1.53
N TYR A 74 -7.41 -8.97 1.96
CA TYR A 74 -6.63 -7.80 1.59
C TYR A 74 -6.04 -7.09 2.81
N TYR A 75 -4.92 -6.39 2.59
CA TYR A 75 -4.18 -5.62 3.59
C TYR A 75 -3.93 -4.23 3.04
N ILE A 76 -4.26 -3.20 3.81
CA ILE A 76 -4.42 -1.85 3.30
C ILE A 76 -3.67 -0.83 4.16
N VAL A 77 -3.08 0.17 3.52
CA VAL A 77 -2.56 1.38 4.15
C VAL A 77 -3.16 2.62 3.48
N PRO A 78 -3.27 3.76 4.19
CA PRO A 78 -3.74 4.99 3.57
C PRO A 78 -2.65 5.64 2.70
N GLY A 79 -3.10 6.44 1.72
CA GLY A 79 -2.27 7.37 0.98
C GLY A 79 -2.47 8.83 1.41
N ASN A 80 -1.97 9.75 0.62
CA ASN A 80 -2.12 11.18 0.93
C ASN A 80 -3.54 11.69 0.74
N HIS A 81 -4.29 11.15 -0.19
CA HIS A 81 -5.69 11.51 -0.38
C HIS A 81 -6.54 11.06 0.81
N ASP A 82 -6.21 9.95 1.44
CA ASP A 82 -6.90 9.45 2.62
C ASP A 82 -6.52 10.18 3.92
N THR A 83 -5.40 10.90 3.94
CA THR A 83 -4.85 11.59 5.11
C THR A 83 -4.83 13.11 4.94
N LYS A 84 -3.96 13.62 4.09
CA LYS A 84 -3.69 15.04 3.82
C LYS A 84 -4.92 15.79 3.29
N TRP A 85 -5.68 15.17 2.41
CA TRP A 85 -6.89 15.75 1.82
C TRP A 85 -8.16 15.45 2.60
N SER A 86 -8.11 14.50 3.54
CA SER A 86 -9.24 14.13 4.37
C SER A 86 -9.54 15.20 5.42
N GLU A 87 -10.81 15.63 5.51
CA GLU A 87 -11.26 16.51 6.57
C GLU A 87 -11.19 15.86 7.95
N SER A 88 -11.27 14.53 8.01
CA SER A 88 -11.17 13.75 9.25
C SER A 88 -9.73 13.53 9.73
N GLY A 89 -8.71 13.95 8.94
CA GLY A 89 -7.31 13.70 9.27
C GLY A 89 -6.98 12.22 9.40
N ALA A 90 -7.48 11.38 8.49
CA ALA A 90 -7.35 9.93 8.46
C ALA A 90 -8.09 9.17 9.57
N THR A 91 -8.91 9.81 10.40
CA THR A 91 -9.67 9.10 11.43
C THR A 91 -10.77 8.22 10.84
N ASP A 92 -11.40 8.63 9.74
CA ASP A 92 -12.39 7.81 9.04
C ASP A 92 -11.76 6.58 8.40
N PHE A 93 -10.54 6.67 7.86
CA PHE A 93 -9.81 5.51 7.38
C PHE A 93 -9.65 4.46 8.49
N LYS A 94 -9.17 4.86 9.68
CA LYS A 94 -9.05 3.95 10.82
C LYS A 94 -10.38 3.38 11.28
N ARG A 95 -11.43 4.19 11.27
CA ARG A 95 -12.77 3.76 11.67
C ARG A 95 -13.32 2.66 10.76
N ILE A 96 -12.98 2.70 9.46
CA ILE A 96 -13.49 1.79 8.43
C ILE A 96 -12.59 0.55 8.29
N PHE A 97 -11.27 0.73 8.25
CA PHE A 97 -10.31 -0.34 7.99
C PHE A 97 -9.58 -0.86 9.25
N GLY A 98 -9.79 -0.24 10.41
CA GLY A 98 -9.26 -0.65 11.72
C GLY A 98 -7.95 0.02 12.10
N ASP A 99 -6.91 -0.09 11.31
CA ASP A 99 -5.61 0.58 11.57
C ASP A 99 -5.08 1.20 10.26
N ASN A 100 -4.11 2.09 10.37
CA ASN A 100 -3.38 2.67 9.24
C ASN A 100 -2.06 1.93 8.95
N ARG A 101 -1.88 0.76 9.53
CA ARG A 101 -0.76 -0.16 9.31
C ARG A 101 -1.21 -1.60 9.44
N PHE A 102 -0.44 -2.51 8.87
CA PHE A 102 -0.69 -3.94 9.00
C PHE A 102 0.59 -4.75 9.12
N ARG A 103 0.44 -5.97 9.64
CA ARG A 103 1.45 -7.01 9.66
C ARG A 103 0.88 -8.30 9.12
N LEU A 104 1.46 -8.79 8.05
CA LEU A 104 1.14 -10.10 7.47
C LEU A 104 2.40 -10.97 7.46
N GLN A 105 2.32 -12.15 8.01
CA GLN A 105 3.34 -13.18 7.80
C GLN A 105 2.71 -14.31 6.99
N PHE A 106 3.25 -14.54 5.82
CA PHE A 106 2.71 -15.52 4.89
C PHE A 106 3.86 -16.30 4.23
N ASN A 107 3.77 -17.61 4.28
CA ASN A 107 4.65 -18.55 3.59
C ASN A 107 6.17 -18.25 3.74
N GLY A 108 6.60 -17.87 4.94
CA GLY A 108 8.00 -17.57 5.22
C GLY A 108 8.45 -16.15 4.89
N PHE A 109 7.52 -15.28 4.47
CA PHE A 109 7.75 -13.87 4.22
C PHE A 109 7.00 -12.99 5.24
N LEU A 110 7.52 -11.80 5.48
CA LEU A 110 6.86 -10.78 6.29
C LEU A 110 6.53 -9.56 5.43
N PHE A 111 5.29 -9.09 5.52
CA PHE A 111 4.83 -7.85 4.90
C PHE A 111 4.42 -6.88 6.01
N LEU A 112 4.98 -5.68 5.98
CA LEU A 112 4.68 -4.60 6.91
C LEU A 112 4.16 -3.40 6.14
N GLY A 113 2.90 -3.03 6.35
CA GLY A 113 2.33 -1.82 5.80
C GLY A 113 2.35 -0.69 6.83
N ILE A 114 2.72 0.51 6.41
CA ILE A 114 2.72 1.72 7.23
C ILE A 114 2.17 2.92 6.48
N ASN A 115 1.62 3.85 7.24
CA ASN A 115 1.19 5.14 6.71
C ASN A 115 2.40 6.03 6.40
N THR A 116 2.43 6.59 5.21
CA THR A 116 3.40 7.63 4.79
C THR A 116 2.70 8.93 4.38
N GLY A 117 1.37 8.97 4.41
CA GLY A 117 0.61 10.17 4.12
C GLY A 117 0.69 11.19 5.27
N PRO A 118 0.95 12.47 4.98
CA PRO A 118 0.98 13.50 6.01
C PRO A 118 -0.43 13.85 6.49
N ILE A 119 -0.55 14.30 7.72
CA ILE A 119 -1.80 14.85 8.26
C ILE A 119 -1.96 16.32 7.87
N ILE A 120 -0.85 17.02 7.63
CA ILE A 120 -0.85 18.44 7.28
C ILE A 120 -0.99 18.61 5.77
N LYS A 121 -2.00 19.37 5.32
CA LYS A 121 -2.34 19.54 3.89
C LYS A 121 -1.20 20.04 2.99
N MET A 122 -0.26 20.79 3.52
CA MET A 122 0.86 21.36 2.77
C MET A 122 2.19 20.60 2.94
N GLY A 123 2.16 19.49 3.67
CA GLY A 123 3.37 18.71 3.94
C GLY A 123 3.67 17.67 2.85
N ASP A 124 4.93 17.32 2.72
CA ASP A 124 5.37 16.10 2.05
C ASP A 124 4.93 14.87 2.83
N GLY A 125 5.11 13.67 2.29
CA GLY A 125 4.94 12.44 3.02
C GLY A 125 5.83 12.43 4.27
N HIS A 126 5.38 11.73 5.31
CA HIS A 126 6.06 11.63 6.59
C HIS A 126 5.86 10.26 7.22
N VAL A 127 6.93 9.64 7.70
CA VAL A 127 6.85 8.42 8.50
C VAL A 127 6.86 8.80 9.98
N SER A 128 5.79 8.49 10.69
CA SER A 128 5.71 8.83 12.11
C SER A 128 6.78 8.11 12.94
N PRO A 129 7.33 8.74 13.99
CA PRO A 129 8.26 8.06 14.89
C PRO A 129 7.69 6.76 15.46
N GLN A 130 6.38 6.72 15.69
CA GLN A 130 5.68 5.53 16.18
C GLN A 130 5.71 4.38 15.17
N ASP A 131 5.56 4.69 13.88
CA ASP A 131 5.64 3.69 12.80
C ASP A 131 7.07 3.20 12.61
N ILE A 132 8.08 4.07 12.69
CA ILE A 132 9.49 3.68 12.65
C ILE A 132 9.83 2.71 13.79
N ILE A 133 9.43 3.04 15.03
CA ILE A 133 9.62 2.18 16.21
C ILE A 133 8.87 0.86 16.04
N TRP A 134 7.66 0.90 15.50
CA TRP A 134 6.86 -0.30 15.28
C TRP A 134 7.52 -1.22 14.26
N VAL A 135 7.97 -0.68 13.10
CA VAL A 135 8.71 -1.44 12.08
C VAL A 135 9.97 -2.08 12.68
N GLU A 136 10.79 -1.29 13.39
CA GLU A 136 12.01 -1.81 14.03
C GLU A 136 11.70 -2.97 14.97
N ARG A 137 10.64 -2.87 15.76
CA ARG A 137 10.19 -3.95 16.65
C ARG A 137 9.79 -5.20 15.89
N GLN A 138 9.01 -5.05 14.80
CA GLN A 138 8.60 -6.19 13.98
C GLN A 138 9.82 -6.89 13.36
N LEU A 139 10.77 -6.13 12.84
CA LEU A 139 12.00 -6.66 12.24
C LEU A 139 12.88 -7.39 13.27
N LYS A 140 13.03 -6.85 14.47
CA LYS A 140 13.74 -7.50 15.56
C LYS A 140 13.11 -8.83 15.96
N ASN A 141 11.78 -8.88 16.01
CA ASN A 141 11.02 -10.09 16.41
C ASN A 141 11.19 -11.27 15.44
N VAL A 142 11.35 -11.02 14.16
CA VAL A 142 11.50 -12.08 13.14
C VAL A 142 12.96 -12.43 12.84
N GLY A 143 13.89 -11.61 13.31
CA GLY A 143 15.34 -11.80 13.10
C GLY A 143 15.82 -11.46 11.70
N LYS A 144 17.13 -11.58 11.48
CA LYS A 144 17.80 -11.07 10.27
C LYS A 144 17.63 -11.92 9.00
N ARG A 145 17.10 -13.14 9.11
CA ARG A 145 16.97 -14.04 7.95
C ARG A 145 15.60 -13.99 7.27
N MET A 146 14.56 -13.52 7.98
CA MET A 146 13.22 -13.40 7.41
C MET A 146 13.23 -12.40 6.25
N PRO A 147 12.83 -12.81 5.03
CA PRO A 147 12.64 -11.86 3.94
C PRO A 147 11.41 -10.99 4.22
N VAL A 148 11.58 -9.66 4.06
CA VAL A 148 10.58 -8.67 4.43
C VAL A 148 10.27 -7.76 3.25
N PHE A 149 8.99 -7.46 3.05
CA PHE A 149 8.49 -6.40 2.18
C PHE A 149 7.88 -5.28 3.03
N ILE A 150 8.17 -4.04 2.67
CA ILE A 150 7.57 -2.87 3.32
C ILE A 150 6.59 -2.22 2.33
N VAL A 151 5.34 -2.04 2.75
CA VAL A 151 4.29 -1.44 1.94
C VAL A 151 4.06 0.00 2.42
N THR A 152 4.21 0.94 1.50
CA THR A 152 3.98 2.37 1.72
C THR A 152 3.12 2.91 0.58
N HIS A 153 2.63 4.14 0.69
CA HIS A 153 2.04 4.80 -0.47
C HIS A 153 3.09 5.61 -1.22
N TYR A 154 3.73 6.57 -0.53
CA TYR A 154 4.78 7.39 -1.12
C TYR A 154 6.06 6.61 -1.41
N PRO A 155 6.78 6.97 -2.51
CA PRO A 155 8.18 6.60 -2.68
C PRO A 155 9.04 7.15 -1.54
N LEU A 156 9.94 6.34 -0.99
CA LEU A 156 10.79 6.73 0.14
C LEU A 156 12.05 7.47 -0.31
N LYS A 157 11.88 8.67 -0.83
CA LYS A 157 12.98 9.52 -1.31
C LYS A 157 12.74 10.98 -1.00
N SER A 158 13.81 11.77 -1.15
CA SER A 158 13.73 13.24 -1.05
C SER A 158 12.74 13.81 -2.06
N GLY A 159 11.91 14.73 -1.63
CA GLY A 159 10.85 15.35 -2.41
C GLY A 159 9.50 14.66 -2.30
N ASP A 160 9.44 13.43 -1.79
CA ASP A 160 8.19 12.70 -1.54
C ASP A 160 7.95 12.48 -0.05
N VAL A 161 8.99 12.09 0.71
CA VAL A 161 8.90 11.88 2.16
C VAL A 161 10.01 12.65 2.85
N ASP A 162 9.66 13.55 3.73
CA ASP A 162 10.59 14.51 4.37
C ASP A 162 11.64 13.84 5.27
N ASN A 163 11.31 12.69 5.85
CA ASN A 163 12.17 11.93 6.76
C ASN A 163 12.46 10.50 6.28
N TRP A 164 12.44 10.26 4.99
CA TRP A 164 12.62 8.94 4.36
C TRP A 164 13.82 8.13 4.90
N TRP A 165 14.95 8.82 5.17
CA TRP A 165 16.17 8.19 5.67
C TRP A 165 16.01 7.54 7.04
N MET A 166 15.11 8.02 7.90
CA MET A 166 14.90 7.44 9.23
C MET A 166 14.36 6.01 9.13
N LEU A 167 13.50 5.74 8.16
CA LEU A 167 13.00 4.39 7.91
C LEU A 167 14.04 3.53 7.20
N THR A 168 14.70 4.05 6.16
CA THR A 168 15.72 3.29 5.42
C THR A 168 16.89 2.91 6.32
N ASP A 169 17.29 3.76 7.28
CA ASP A 169 18.34 3.47 8.27
C ASP A 169 17.98 2.30 9.21
N VAL A 170 16.72 2.11 9.50
CA VAL A 170 16.24 0.97 10.28
C VAL A 170 16.25 -0.30 9.43
N VAL A 171 15.62 -0.25 8.25
CA VAL A 171 15.34 -1.45 7.45
C VAL A 171 16.58 -2.03 6.78
N ARG A 172 17.59 -1.21 6.42
CA ARG A 172 18.85 -1.70 5.81
C ARG A 172 19.64 -2.67 6.67
N LYS A 173 19.36 -2.75 7.97
CA LYS A 173 19.99 -3.67 8.92
C LYS A 173 19.37 -5.07 8.92
N HIS A 174 18.31 -5.25 8.13
CA HIS A 174 17.48 -6.45 8.06
C HIS A 174 17.38 -6.97 6.62
N ASN A 175 16.75 -8.12 6.44
CA ASN A 175 16.58 -8.75 5.13
C ASN A 175 15.37 -8.20 4.38
N VAL A 176 15.33 -6.87 4.16
CA VAL A 176 14.27 -6.22 3.39
C VAL A 176 14.54 -6.40 1.90
N GLN A 177 13.56 -6.98 1.21
CA GLN A 177 13.65 -7.35 -0.20
C GLN A 177 13.23 -6.20 -1.10
N SER A 178 12.16 -5.49 -0.73
CA SER A 178 11.63 -4.38 -1.52
C SER A 178 10.70 -3.50 -0.69
N PHE A 179 10.57 -2.26 -1.13
CA PHE A 179 9.44 -1.40 -0.83
C PHE A 179 8.41 -1.51 -1.95
N LEU A 180 7.12 -1.57 -1.59
CA LEU A 180 6.00 -1.62 -2.51
C LEU A 180 5.13 -0.39 -2.29
N GLY A 181 4.84 0.37 -3.36
CA GLY A 181 4.13 1.64 -3.24
C GLY A 181 3.34 2.02 -4.50
N GLY A 182 2.80 3.24 -4.50
CA GLY A 182 2.02 3.84 -5.57
C GLY A 182 2.38 5.29 -5.82
N HIS A 183 1.37 6.18 -5.72
CA HIS A 183 1.47 7.64 -5.78
C HIS A 183 1.74 8.23 -7.18
N TYR A 184 2.58 7.62 -7.99
CA TYR A 184 2.93 8.16 -9.32
C TYR A 184 2.04 7.64 -10.45
N HIS A 185 1.06 6.79 -10.14
CA HIS A 185 0.17 6.17 -11.11
C HIS A 185 0.91 5.45 -12.26
N SER A 186 2.14 5.02 -12.01
CA SER A 186 3.03 4.45 -13.03
C SER A 186 3.84 3.29 -12.49
N ASN A 187 4.07 2.29 -13.32
CA ASN A 187 5.00 1.21 -12.99
C ASN A 187 6.43 1.72 -13.05
N MET A 188 7.11 1.74 -11.91
CA MET A 188 8.48 2.23 -11.79
C MET A 188 9.28 1.37 -10.81
N VAL A 189 10.58 1.33 -11.04
CA VAL A 189 11.55 0.73 -10.11
C VAL A 189 12.52 1.79 -9.64
N HIS A 190 12.65 1.92 -8.34
CA HIS A 190 13.60 2.83 -7.67
C HIS A 190 14.62 2.02 -6.89
N ASN A 191 15.70 2.69 -6.49
CA ASN A 191 16.68 2.17 -5.55
C ASN A 191 16.72 3.09 -4.33
N TYR A 192 16.32 2.56 -3.17
CA TYR A 192 16.36 3.26 -1.90
C TYR A 192 17.53 2.74 -1.06
N ASP A 193 18.70 3.35 -1.25
CA ASP A 193 19.94 2.96 -0.54
C ASP A 193 20.27 1.45 -0.67
N GLY A 194 20.13 0.92 -1.87
CA GLY A 194 20.40 -0.49 -2.17
C GLY A 194 19.19 -1.43 -2.03
N ILE A 195 18.05 -0.95 -1.55
CA ILE A 195 16.80 -1.73 -1.47
C ILE A 195 15.92 -1.34 -2.67
N PRO A 196 15.45 -2.29 -3.47
CA PRO A 196 14.51 -2.00 -4.56
C PRO A 196 13.20 -1.39 -4.04
N GLY A 197 12.68 -0.40 -4.76
CA GLY A 197 11.33 0.11 -4.58
C GLY A 197 10.53 -0.11 -5.84
N ILE A 198 9.39 -0.77 -5.73
CA ILE A 198 8.48 -1.06 -6.83
C ILE A 198 7.24 -0.20 -6.65
N LEU A 199 6.98 0.66 -7.61
CA LEU A 199 5.75 1.42 -7.69
C LEU A 199 4.84 0.77 -8.72
N THR A 200 3.58 0.63 -8.35
CA THR A 200 2.53 0.06 -9.20
C THR A 200 1.70 1.18 -9.81
N ARG A 201 1.24 0.99 -11.03
CA ARG A 201 0.29 1.88 -11.68
C ARG A 201 -1.06 1.88 -10.94
N SER A 202 -1.82 2.97 -11.11
CA SER A 202 -3.18 3.10 -10.58
C SER A 202 -4.12 2.03 -11.16
N THR A 203 -5.14 1.66 -10.39
CA THR A 203 -6.28 0.86 -10.88
C THR A 203 -7.17 1.66 -11.84
N LEU A 204 -7.06 2.98 -11.85
CA LEU A 204 -7.86 3.86 -12.69
C LEU A 204 -7.52 3.72 -14.17
N ARG A 205 -8.54 3.87 -15.01
CA ARG A 205 -8.36 4.01 -16.46
C ARG A 205 -7.62 5.29 -16.82
N ASP A 206 -6.77 5.22 -17.84
CA ASP A 206 -6.22 6.38 -18.52
C ASP A 206 -6.86 6.49 -19.91
N LYS A 207 -7.70 7.52 -20.10
CA LYS A 207 -8.50 7.72 -21.31
C LYS A 207 -9.38 6.49 -21.62
N SER A 208 -9.04 5.73 -22.64
CA SER A 208 -9.76 4.51 -23.09
C SER A 208 -9.11 3.22 -22.58
N GLU A 209 -7.92 3.29 -22.01
CA GLU A 209 -7.22 2.13 -21.47
C GLU A 209 -7.58 1.93 -20.01
N PHE A 210 -7.97 0.70 -19.66
CA PHE A 210 -8.24 0.36 -18.27
C PHE A 210 -6.96 0.41 -17.46
N GLY A 211 -7.09 0.86 -16.23
CA GLY A 211 -6.07 0.73 -15.20
C GLY A 211 -5.69 -0.71 -14.94
N GLY A 212 -4.81 -0.93 -14.01
CA GLY A 212 -4.36 -2.28 -13.71
C GLY A 212 -3.79 -2.38 -12.31
N TYR A 213 -3.22 -3.52 -12.07
CA TYR A 213 -2.52 -3.85 -10.84
C TYR A 213 -1.27 -4.70 -11.18
N THR A 214 -0.43 -4.90 -10.23
CA THR A 214 0.76 -5.76 -10.35
C THR A 214 0.58 -7.02 -9.54
#